data_fb905f8734dd57124444e7aafc19fdf2
#
_entry.id   fb905f8734dd57124444e7aafc19fdf2
#
_cell.length_a   1.000
_cell.length_b   1.000
_cell.length_c   1.000
_cell.angle_alpha   90.00
_cell.angle_beta   90.00
_cell.angle_gamma   90.00
#
_symmetry.space_group_name_H-M   'P 1'
#
loop_
_entity.id
_entity.type
_entity.pdbx_description
1 polymer ?
#
loop_
_entity_poly.entity_id
_entity_poly.type
_entity_poly.pdbx_seq_one_letter_code
_entity_poly.pdbx_strand_id
1 'polypeptide(L)'
;MKRFVEYFLGVIVVLLVVASPLYAEAAPKPNPFYNHFRFVDSTKKYTKVKFKFINNHIIIPFSVNGSDSLMFILDTGLSGVMVTALQDNRVLTLNYARKIMLQGLGKGKSIEALASTQNTFRMPDIIGENVDILVAMDDIFDFSIRTGMVINGIIGGIFFKNFIVEIDYPNRELKIWNPKYYKRSKLRKYKQYELEFPDDKCFIKLNVSTNGKASTMKFLVDSGLSNPIWIDTRSETVLVPAANSIYSYLGYGLNGDIYGRVSRIPKVRIGDFSFKSIIAAFPDTAYIGSAENLNYRNGSIGSEILRRFNVVLNYPDKKIGLRPNTNFKNVFFMDMSGIEVGSITPGFPGFKIISVRANSPADRAGLRVDDQLISINEKFCLTMQMNDLMGILNGKKGDVIRMEVLREGNPIKVQFILKDVL
;
A
#
# COMPACT_ATOMS: atom_id res chain seq x y z
N MET A 1 13.93 22.97 -26.93
CA MET A 1 13.30 22.88 -25.59
C MET A 1 12.96 21.41 -25.34
N LYS A 2 13.86 20.69 -24.67
CA LYS A 2 13.65 19.27 -24.36
C LYS A 2 12.80 19.18 -23.09
N ARG A 3 11.61 18.61 -23.19
CA ARG A 3 10.75 18.26 -22.06
C ARG A 3 11.36 17.04 -21.36
N PHE A 4 11.83 17.19 -20.14
CA PHE A 4 12.07 16.07 -19.25
C PHE A 4 10.73 15.73 -18.58
N VAL A 5 10.19 14.60 -18.93
CA VAL A 5 9.05 13.99 -18.26
C VAL A 5 9.61 12.76 -17.55
N GLU A 6 9.80 12.84 -16.23
CA GLU A 6 10.12 11.66 -15.42
C GLU A 6 8.83 11.09 -14.86
N TYR A 7 8.58 9.84 -15.17
CA TYR A 7 7.35 9.11 -14.81
C TYR A 7 7.61 8.14 -13.66
N PHE A 8 6.79 8.21 -12.65
CA PHE A 8 6.76 7.28 -11.54
C PHE A 8 5.44 6.49 -11.55
N LEU A 9 5.50 5.18 -11.54
CA LEU A 9 4.32 4.32 -11.55
C LEU A 9 4.41 3.24 -10.47
N GLY A 10 3.56 3.30 -9.47
CA GLY A 10 3.31 2.27 -8.45
C GLY A 10 1.82 2.26 -8.06
N VAL A 11 1.29 1.10 -7.76
CA VAL A 11 -0.14 0.89 -7.54
C VAL A 11 -0.50 1.09 -6.08
N ILE A 12 -1.03 2.12 -5.83
CA ILE A 12 -1.75 2.97 -4.89
C ILE A 12 -1.16 4.36 -4.94
N VAL A 13 0.13 4.53 -5.30
CA VAL A 13 0.71 5.84 -5.58
C VAL A 13 1.59 5.72 -6.81
N VAL A 14 1.02 5.92 -7.99
CA VAL A 14 1.81 6.21 -9.17
C VAL A 14 1.89 7.71 -9.32
N LEU A 15 3.06 8.23 -9.04
CA LEU A 15 3.38 9.63 -9.20
C LEU A 15 4.02 9.88 -10.56
N LEU A 16 3.31 10.57 -11.43
CA LEU A 16 3.87 11.27 -12.57
C LEU A 16 4.18 12.70 -12.12
N VAL A 17 5.45 13.03 -12.00
CA VAL A 17 5.86 14.41 -11.73
C VAL A 17 6.08 15.13 -13.05
N VAL A 18 5.15 16.01 -13.41
CA VAL A 18 5.37 16.98 -14.48
C VAL A 18 5.81 18.28 -13.81
N ALA A 19 7.11 18.54 -13.78
CA ALA A 19 7.64 19.81 -13.31
C ALA A 19 7.43 20.88 -14.40
N SER A 20 6.54 21.83 -14.17
CA SER A 20 6.48 23.06 -14.96
C SER A 20 7.49 24.05 -14.37
N PRO A 21 8.41 24.62 -15.16
CA PRO A 21 9.37 25.60 -14.66
C PRO A 21 8.70 26.98 -14.57
N LEU A 22 8.07 27.27 -13.46
CA LEU A 22 7.72 28.64 -13.09
C LEU A 22 8.50 29.00 -11.83
N TYR A 23 9.54 29.81 -12.03
CA TYR A 23 10.51 30.33 -11.06
C TYR A 23 11.51 29.29 -10.53
N ALA A 24 12.62 29.16 -11.25
CA ALA A 24 13.79 28.43 -10.81
C ALA A 24 14.84 29.35 -10.24
N GLU A 25 14.89 29.52 -8.94
CA GLU A 25 16.20 29.70 -8.32
C GLU A 25 16.88 28.31 -8.35
N ALA A 26 18.11 28.28 -8.90
CA ALA A 26 18.84 27.03 -9.06
C ALA A 26 19.09 26.40 -7.67
N ALA A 27 18.36 25.34 -7.35
CA ALA A 27 18.67 24.58 -6.18
C ALA A 27 20.13 24.10 -6.23
N PRO A 28 20.90 24.16 -5.15
CA PRO A 28 22.26 23.65 -5.13
C PRO A 28 22.25 22.19 -5.59
N LYS A 29 23.18 21.82 -6.49
CA LYS A 29 23.28 20.43 -6.99
C LYS A 29 23.40 19.50 -5.82
N PRO A 30 22.53 18.48 -5.69
CA PRO A 30 22.61 17.53 -4.58
C PRO A 30 23.99 16.89 -4.59
N ASN A 31 24.61 16.80 -3.41
CA ASN A 31 25.88 16.09 -3.26
C ASN A 31 25.61 14.59 -3.53
N PRO A 32 26.15 13.99 -4.58
CA PRO A 32 25.82 12.61 -4.99
C PRO A 32 26.19 11.55 -3.95
N PHE A 33 26.90 11.92 -2.89
CA PHE A 33 27.40 11.00 -1.88
C PHE A 33 26.47 10.77 -0.69
N TYR A 34 25.33 11.47 -0.53
CA TYR A 34 24.56 11.44 0.73
C TYR A 34 23.03 11.31 0.60
N ASN A 35 22.50 10.95 -0.55
CA ASN A 35 21.04 10.78 -0.71
C ASN A 35 20.52 9.42 -0.18
N HIS A 36 20.88 9.01 1.03
CA HIS A 36 20.56 7.64 1.46
C HIS A 36 20.33 7.50 2.95
N PHE A 37 19.42 6.58 3.28
CA PHE A 37 19.28 6.08 4.64
C PHE A 37 20.50 5.23 5.03
N ARG A 38 21.02 5.44 6.24
CA ARG A 38 22.17 4.72 6.78
C ARG A 38 22.04 4.52 8.28
N PHE A 39 22.83 3.62 8.85
CA PHE A 39 23.02 3.55 10.29
C PHE A 39 23.77 4.78 10.79
N VAL A 40 23.33 5.34 11.92
CA VAL A 40 24.05 6.43 12.60
C VAL A 40 25.41 5.92 13.04
N ASP A 41 25.45 4.73 13.69
CA ASP A 41 26.68 4.01 14.00
C ASP A 41 26.91 2.94 12.94
N SER A 42 27.93 3.12 12.11
CA SER A 42 28.30 2.20 11.03
C SER A 42 28.77 0.82 11.51
N THR A 43 29.08 0.67 12.80
CA THR A 43 29.47 -0.61 13.43
C THR A 43 28.26 -1.41 13.88
N LYS A 44 27.08 -0.80 13.94
CA LYS A 44 25.85 -1.46 14.34
C LYS A 44 25.43 -2.49 13.29
N LYS A 45 25.17 -3.72 13.75
CA LYS A 45 24.86 -4.84 12.86
C LYS A 45 23.43 -4.80 12.33
N TYR A 46 22.49 -4.46 13.20
CA TYR A 46 21.06 -4.35 12.85
C TYR A 46 20.32 -3.53 13.90
N THR A 47 19.15 -3.07 13.55
CA THR A 47 18.14 -2.54 14.47
C THR A 47 16.82 -3.26 14.30
N LYS A 48 15.94 -3.19 15.30
CA LYS A 48 14.59 -3.75 15.29
C LYS A 48 13.58 -2.65 15.51
N VAL A 49 12.52 -2.67 14.72
CA VAL A 49 11.44 -1.70 14.79
C VAL A 49 10.11 -2.43 14.79
N LYS A 50 9.27 -2.16 15.77
CA LYS A 50 7.89 -2.63 15.76
C LYS A 50 7.08 -1.78 14.81
N PHE A 51 6.18 -2.42 14.06
CA PHE A 51 5.26 -1.72 13.17
C PHE A 51 3.80 -1.97 13.54
N LYS A 52 2.94 -1.02 13.22
CA LYS A 52 1.50 -1.27 13.19
C LYS A 52 1.13 -1.89 11.85
N PHE A 53 0.20 -2.85 11.88
CA PHE A 53 -0.27 -3.51 10.67
C PHE A 53 -1.78 -3.38 10.58
N ILE A 54 -2.25 -2.50 9.72
CA ILE A 54 -3.66 -2.13 9.57
C ILE A 54 -4.00 -2.14 8.08
N ASN A 55 -5.08 -2.78 7.70
CA ASN A 55 -5.54 -2.91 6.31
C ASN A 55 -4.42 -3.38 5.36
N ASN A 56 -3.59 -4.32 5.83
CA ASN A 56 -2.43 -4.85 5.12
C ASN A 56 -1.29 -3.84 4.88
N HIS A 57 -1.28 -2.67 5.51
CA HIS A 57 -0.18 -1.71 5.45
C HIS A 57 0.76 -1.84 6.65
N ILE A 58 2.06 -1.80 6.38
CA ILE A 58 3.11 -1.67 7.39
C ILE A 58 3.27 -0.19 7.71
N ILE A 59 3.08 0.20 8.97
CA ILE A 59 3.14 1.60 9.40
C ILE A 59 4.23 1.75 10.45
N ILE A 60 5.20 2.63 10.20
CA ILE A 60 6.37 2.87 11.04
C ILE A 60 6.58 4.36 11.32
N PRO A 61 7.19 4.70 12.48
CA PRO A 61 7.43 6.08 12.85
C PRO A 61 8.74 6.63 12.29
N PHE A 62 8.74 7.90 11.87
CA PHE A 62 9.91 8.72 11.57
C PHE A 62 9.75 10.13 12.12
N SER A 63 10.85 10.76 12.55
CA SER A 63 10.95 12.21 12.68
C SER A 63 11.50 12.79 11.38
N VAL A 64 10.94 13.90 10.92
CA VAL A 64 11.34 14.59 9.70
C VAL A 64 11.76 16.02 10.07
N ASN A 65 12.98 16.40 9.72
CA ASN A 65 13.55 17.74 10.01
C ASN A 65 13.41 18.16 11.49
N GLY A 66 13.54 17.20 12.41
CA GLY A 66 13.42 17.46 13.85
C GLY A 66 11.97 17.52 14.36
N SER A 67 10.98 17.19 13.54
CA SER A 67 9.58 17.08 13.99
C SER A 67 9.40 15.98 15.05
N ASP A 68 8.24 16.01 15.71
CA ASP A 68 7.74 14.84 16.44
C ASP A 68 7.60 13.65 15.50
N SER A 69 7.40 12.47 16.09
CA SER A 69 7.24 11.23 15.34
C SER A 69 6.01 11.26 14.44
N LEU A 70 6.22 11.14 13.14
CA LEU A 70 5.22 11.04 12.09
C LEU A 70 5.08 9.59 11.65
N MET A 71 3.88 9.16 11.27
CA MET A 71 3.60 7.77 10.90
C MET A 71 3.61 7.61 9.38
N PHE A 72 4.44 6.70 8.88
CA PHE A 72 4.60 6.44 7.45
C PHE A 72 4.21 5.01 7.08
N ILE A 73 3.48 4.87 5.98
CA ILE A 73 3.30 3.57 5.32
C ILE A 73 4.60 3.21 4.60
N LEU A 74 5.07 1.97 4.79
CA LEU A 74 6.22 1.42 4.11
C LEU A 74 5.78 0.76 2.81
N ASP A 75 6.16 1.35 1.67
CA ASP A 75 5.65 0.99 0.35
C ASP A 75 6.78 0.73 -0.66
N THR A 76 6.99 -0.54 -1.02
CA THR A 76 7.99 -0.93 -2.02
C THR A 76 7.58 -0.61 -3.46
N GLY A 77 6.33 -0.24 -3.69
CA GLY A 77 5.80 0.20 -4.99
C GLY A 77 6.11 1.67 -5.32
N LEU A 78 6.44 2.47 -4.29
CA LEU A 78 6.91 3.84 -4.43
C LEU A 78 8.45 3.87 -4.44
N SER A 79 9.09 4.75 -5.23
CA SER A 79 10.55 4.89 -5.21
C SER A 79 11.04 5.85 -4.12
N GLY A 80 10.39 7.02 -3.97
CA GLY A 80 10.77 8.11 -3.07
C GLY A 80 9.99 8.16 -1.76
N VAL A 81 9.79 9.38 -1.27
CA VAL A 81 9.00 9.68 -0.07
C VAL A 81 7.90 10.69 -0.42
N MET A 82 6.70 10.43 0.07
CA MET A 82 5.60 11.37 0.01
C MET A 82 5.09 11.66 1.42
N VAL A 83 4.94 12.93 1.76
CA VAL A 83 4.22 13.40 2.94
C VAL A 83 2.80 13.78 2.48
N THR A 84 1.80 13.24 3.14
CA THR A 84 0.39 13.62 2.96
C THR A 84 0.07 14.78 3.90
N ALA A 85 -1.11 15.38 3.79
CA ALA A 85 -1.49 16.49 4.63
C ALA A 85 -1.24 16.20 6.12
N LEU A 86 -0.60 17.14 6.80
CA LEU A 86 -0.36 17.04 8.23
C LEU A 86 -1.66 17.38 8.95
N GLN A 87 -2.31 16.37 9.51
CA GLN A 87 -3.43 16.57 10.42
C GLN A 87 -2.89 17.10 11.76
N ASP A 88 -3.68 17.84 12.50
CA ASP A 88 -3.40 18.42 13.83
C ASP A 88 -2.49 19.66 13.86
N ASN A 89 -2.51 20.52 12.81
CA ASN A 89 -1.74 21.77 12.77
C ASN A 89 -0.23 21.58 13.04
N ARG A 90 0.32 20.38 12.81
CA ARG A 90 1.75 20.14 12.94
C ARG A 90 2.50 20.87 11.85
N VAL A 91 3.37 21.78 12.25
CA VAL A 91 4.24 22.48 11.31
C VAL A 91 5.41 21.59 10.96
N LEU A 92 5.48 21.13 9.72
CA LEU A 92 6.66 20.48 9.17
C LEU A 92 7.52 21.53 8.50
N THR A 93 8.73 21.74 9.01
CA THR A 93 9.72 22.58 8.34
C THR A 93 10.20 21.87 7.08
N LEU A 94 10.02 22.51 5.92
CA LEU A 94 10.46 22.01 4.63
C LEU A 94 11.71 22.78 4.16
N ASN A 95 12.69 22.06 3.68
CA ASN A 95 13.89 22.66 3.09
C ASN A 95 13.71 22.81 1.58
N TYR A 96 14.09 23.96 1.03
CA TYR A 96 14.10 24.22 -0.42
C TYR A 96 12.82 23.77 -1.14
N ALA A 97 11.67 24.13 -0.60
CA ALA A 97 10.38 23.73 -1.14
C ALA A 97 10.00 24.56 -2.39
N ARG A 98 9.47 23.87 -3.42
CA ARG A 98 8.92 24.50 -4.63
C ARG A 98 7.61 23.85 -5.03
N LYS A 99 6.71 24.64 -5.61
CA LYS A 99 5.44 24.12 -6.14
C LYS A 99 5.65 23.28 -7.39
N ILE A 100 4.90 22.19 -7.47
CA ILE A 100 4.84 21.28 -8.61
C ILE A 100 3.43 20.77 -8.82
N MET A 101 3.16 20.20 -9.99
CA MET A 101 1.93 19.46 -10.27
C MET A 101 2.26 17.97 -10.27
N LEU A 102 1.47 17.18 -9.55
CA LEU A 102 1.56 15.71 -9.50
C LEU A 102 0.41 15.10 -10.27
N GLN A 103 0.73 14.02 -10.96
CA GLN A 103 -0.26 13.18 -11.63
C GLN A 103 0.04 11.71 -11.36
N GLY A 104 -0.99 10.90 -11.14
CA GLY A 104 -0.86 9.48 -10.86
C GLY A 104 -2.09 8.69 -11.31
N LEU A 105 -2.35 7.56 -10.66
CA LEU A 105 -3.53 6.74 -10.95
C LEU A 105 -4.81 7.44 -10.51
N GLY A 106 -5.90 7.17 -11.25
CA GLY A 106 -7.21 7.77 -11.06
C GLY A 106 -7.61 8.62 -12.28
N LYS A 107 -8.86 9.08 -12.32
CA LYS A 107 -9.39 9.94 -13.38
C LYS A 107 -9.39 11.42 -13.05
N GLY A 108 -8.92 11.79 -11.87
CA GLY A 108 -8.89 13.17 -11.40
C GLY A 108 -7.86 14.03 -12.12
N LYS A 109 -7.90 15.32 -11.83
CA LYS A 109 -6.93 16.29 -12.35
C LYS A 109 -5.60 16.14 -11.60
N SER A 110 -4.53 16.65 -12.19
CA SER A 110 -3.26 16.82 -11.49
C SER A 110 -3.46 17.64 -10.22
N ILE A 111 -2.78 17.28 -9.15
CA ILE A 111 -2.85 17.95 -7.85
C ILE A 111 -1.66 18.86 -7.62
N GLU A 112 -1.86 19.97 -6.92
CA GLU A 112 -0.78 20.84 -6.47
C GLU A 112 -0.05 20.18 -5.29
N ALA A 113 1.29 20.22 -5.33
CA ALA A 113 2.14 19.67 -4.30
C ALA A 113 3.41 20.51 -4.15
N LEU A 114 4.18 20.27 -3.09
CA LEU A 114 5.51 20.81 -2.93
C LEU A 114 6.55 19.70 -3.13
N ALA A 115 7.57 19.98 -3.90
CA ALA A 115 8.81 19.20 -3.91
C ALA A 115 9.80 19.91 -2.98
N SER A 116 10.33 19.17 -2.01
CA SER A 116 11.32 19.68 -1.05
C SER A 116 12.55 18.78 -1.07
N THR A 117 13.73 19.36 -0.95
CA THR A 117 15.01 18.64 -1.01
C THR A 117 15.80 18.82 0.29
N GLN A 118 16.84 18.00 0.49
CA GLN A 118 17.73 18.08 1.65
C GLN A 118 17.04 17.89 3.00
N ASN A 119 15.99 17.07 3.04
CA ASN A 119 15.31 16.77 4.29
C ASN A 119 16.04 15.67 5.07
N THR A 120 15.86 15.68 6.38
CA THR A 120 16.45 14.70 7.30
C THR A 120 15.34 13.83 7.89
N PHE A 121 15.51 12.51 7.79
CA PHE A 121 14.64 11.52 8.43
C PHE A 121 15.40 10.82 9.54
N ARG A 122 14.72 10.58 10.68
CA ARG A 122 15.30 9.86 11.81
C ARG A 122 14.33 8.81 12.36
N MET A 123 14.88 7.66 12.65
CA MET A 123 14.27 6.62 13.46
C MET A 123 15.36 6.00 14.33
N PRO A 124 15.05 5.12 15.30
CA PRO A 124 16.09 4.51 16.12
C PRO A 124 17.22 3.90 15.29
N ASP A 125 18.46 4.35 15.53
CA ASP A 125 19.71 3.90 14.89
C ASP A 125 19.87 4.24 13.40
N ILE A 126 18.88 4.83 12.75
CA ILE A 126 18.89 5.11 11.30
C ILE A 126 18.65 6.60 11.06
N ILE A 127 19.41 7.15 10.13
CA ILE A 127 19.25 8.50 9.61
C ILE A 127 19.17 8.44 8.09
N GLY A 128 18.25 9.22 7.51
CA GLY A 128 18.24 9.60 6.10
C GLY A 128 18.63 11.06 5.99
N GLU A 129 19.62 11.37 5.19
CA GLU A 129 20.08 12.75 4.94
C GLU A 129 19.91 13.09 3.46
N ASN A 130 19.67 14.36 3.15
CA ASN A 130 19.40 14.87 1.81
C ASN A 130 18.25 14.13 1.10
N VAL A 131 17.22 13.78 1.85
CA VAL A 131 16.06 13.06 1.29
C VAL A 131 15.16 14.05 0.57
N ASP A 132 14.87 13.76 -0.69
CA ASP A 132 13.88 14.50 -1.46
C ASP A 132 12.49 13.96 -1.12
N ILE A 133 11.54 14.86 -0.88
CA ILE A 133 10.17 14.54 -0.53
C ILE A 133 9.17 15.29 -1.42
N LEU A 134 8.05 14.64 -1.64
CA LEU A 134 6.86 15.27 -2.18
C LEU A 134 5.88 15.52 -1.05
N VAL A 135 5.29 16.69 -1.00
CA VAL A 135 4.29 17.02 0.02
C VAL A 135 2.98 17.36 -0.68
N ALA A 136 1.98 16.50 -0.53
CA ALA A 136 0.63 16.80 -0.99
C ALA A 136 0.01 17.87 -0.08
N MET A 137 -0.66 18.84 -0.68
CA MET A 137 -1.28 19.94 0.08
C MET A 137 -2.56 19.51 0.80
N ASP A 138 -3.19 18.43 0.30
CA ASP A 138 -4.41 17.85 0.86
C ASP A 138 -4.19 16.38 1.25
N ASP A 139 -5.01 15.82 2.16
CA ASP A 139 -5.03 14.39 2.45
C ASP A 139 -5.75 13.64 1.33
N ILE A 140 -5.03 13.44 0.24
CA ILE A 140 -5.55 12.89 -1.01
C ILE A 140 -5.82 11.39 -0.98
N PHE A 141 -5.30 10.65 0.02
CA PHE A 141 -5.37 9.19 0.03
C PHE A 141 -6.36 8.62 1.04
N ASP A 142 -6.92 9.44 1.90
CA ASP A 142 -7.79 9.00 3.01
C ASP A 142 -7.17 7.87 3.86
N PHE A 143 -5.83 7.72 3.83
CA PHE A 143 -5.17 6.67 4.62
C PHE A 143 -5.49 6.76 6.10
N SER A 144 -5.56 7.97 6.62
CA SER A 144 -5.88 8.22 8.01
C SER A 144 -7.29 7.75 8.35
N ILE A 145 -8.25 8.05 7.48
CA ILE A 145 -9.64 7.61 7.62
C ILE A 145 -9.72 6.08 7.54
N ARG A 146 -9.08 5.47 6.54
CA ARG A 146 -9.13 4.02 6.29
C ARG A 146 -8.40 3.19 7.33
N THR A 147 -7.33 3.74 7.95
CA THR A 147 -6.58 3.03 8.99
C THR A 147 -7.07 3.30 10.41
N GLY A 148 -7.88 4.35 10.58
CA GLY A 148 -8.33 4.80 11.90
C GLY A 148 -7.24 5.47 12.73
N MET A 149 -6.10 5.81 12.12
CA MET A 149 -5.02 6.54 12.78
C MET A 149 -4.39 7.56 11.84
N VAL A 150 -3.79 8.59 12.39
CA VAL A 150 -3.12 9.62 11.59
C VAL A 150 -1.94 8.99 10.83
N ILE A 151 -1.98 9.08 9.50
CA ILE A 151 -0.91 8.70 8.58
C ILE A 151 -0.37 9.98 7.97
N ASN A 152 0.93 10.20 8.11
CA ASN A 152 1.59 11.43 7.68
C ASN A 152 2.29 11.29 6.33
N GLY A 153 2.42 10.05 5.82
CA GLY A 153 3.03 9.86 4.53
C GLY A 153 3.33 8.41 4.17
N ILE A 154 4.08 8.28 3.08
CA ILE A 154 4.51 7.01 2.51
C ILE A 154 6.02 7.09 2.29
N ILE A 155 6.74 6.03 2.64
CA ILE A 155 8.17 5.91 2.40
C ILE A 155 8.45 4.68 1.55
N GLY A 156 9.14 4.90 0.44
CA GLY A 156 9.32 3.92 -0.61
C GLY A 156 10.69 3.24 -0.68
N GLY A 157 11.03 2.80 -1.90
CA GLY A 157 12.25 2.04 -2.22
C GLY A 157 13.54 2.70 -1.74
N ILE A 158 13.59 4.03 -1.69
CA ILE A 158 14.75 4.79 -1.18
C ILE A 158 15.18 4.35 0.22
N PHE A 159 14.23 3.93 1.08
CA PHE A 159 14.53 3.41 2.40
C PHE A 159 15.27 2.07 2.35
N PHE A 160 14.93 1.23 1.38
CA PHE A 160 15.47 -0.14 1.30
C PHE A 160 16.84 -0.21 0.63
N LYS A 161 17.22 0.77 -0.19
CA LYS A 161 18.41 0.72 -1.08
C LYS A 161 19.70 0.25 -0.39
N ASN A 162 19.92 0.69 0.84
CA ASN A 162 21.15 0.43 1.59
C ASN A 162 21.01 -0.60 2.70
N PHE A 163 19.87 -1.29 2.76
CA PHE A 163 19.59 -2.24 3.84
C PHE A 163 19.20 -3.61 3.32
N ILE A 164 19.36 -4.60 4.20
CA ILE A 164 18.65 -5.85 4.09
C ILE A 164 17.56 -5.83 5.15
N VAL A 165 16.29 -5.90 4.73
CA VAL A 165 15.13 -5.74 5.62
C VAL A 165 14.42 -7.07 5.75
N GLU A 166 14.39 -7.62 6.95
CA GLU A 166 13.55 -8.77 7.31
C GLU A 166 12.21 -8.26 7.83
N ILE A 167 11.11 -8.77 7.29
CA ILE A 167 9.74 -8.42 7.70
C ILE A 167 9.10 -9.66 8.32
N ASP A 168 8.81 -9.58 9.61
CA ASP A 168 8.08 -10.60 10.36
C ASP A 168 6.65 -10.11 10.62
N TYR A 169 5.74 -10.45 9.73
CA TYR A 169 4.34 -10.01 9.81
C TYR A 169 3.61 -10.55 11.04
N PRO A 170 3.72 -11.85 11.42
CA PRO A 170 3.10 -12.35 12.64
C PRO A 170 3.52 -11.60 13.91
N ASN A 171 4.81 -11.28 14.04
CA ASN A 171 5.36 -10.59 15.20
C ASN A 171 5.32 -9.06 15.06
N ARG A 172 4.91 -8.53 13.89
CA ARG A 172 4.88 -7.10 13.56
C ARG A 172 6.23 -6.43 13.84
N GLU A 173 7.30 -7.03 13.34
CA GLU A 173 8.67 -6.58 13.57
C GLU A 173 9.44 -6.48 12.23
N LEU A 174 10.06 -5.34 12.01
CA LEU A 174 11.12 -5.16 11.02
C LEU A 174 12.46 -5.37 11.70
N LYS A 175 13.33 -6.11 11.03
CA LYS A 175 14.73 -6.19 11.39
C LYS A 175 15.56 -5.66 10.23
N ILE A 176 16.15 -4.51 10.42
CA ILE A 176 16.89 -3.77 9.43
C ILE A 176 18.38 -4.04 9.66
N TRP A 177 19.04 -4.61 8.69
CA TRP A 177 20.43 -5.01 8.75
C TRP A 177 21.32 -4.05 7.98
N ASN A 178 22.48 -3.78 8.55
CA ASN A 178 23.61 -3.27 7.80
C ASN A 178 24.16 -4.41 6.93
N PRO A 179 24.19 -4.26 5.59
CA PRO A 179 24.58 -5.34 4.68
C PRO A 179 25.96 -5.93 4.99
N LYS A 180 26.90 -5.10 5.46
CA LYS A 180 28.26 -5.49 5.86
C LYS A 180 28.28 -6.64 6.88
N TYR A 181 27.27 -6.71 7.76
CA TYR A 181 27.19 -7.68 8.83
C TYR A 181 26.16 -8.78 8.60
N TYR A 182 25.46 -8.77 7.47
CA TYR A 182 24.45 -9.77 7.17
C TYR A 182 25.09 -11.07 6.70
N LYS A 183 24.95 -12.13 7.49
CA LYS A 183 25.50 -13.44 7.13
C LYS A 183 24.56 -14.16 6.17
N ARG A 184 25.04 -14.52 4.96
CA ARG A 184 24.28 -15.29 3.96
C ARG A 184 23.70 -16.59 4.49
N SER A 185 24.32 -17.19 5.53
CA SER A 185 23.79 -18.39 6.21
C SER A 185 22.36 -18.21 6.76
N LYS A 186 21.95 -16.99 7.08
CA LYS A 186 20.59 -16.67 7.54
C LYS A 186 19.55 -16.93 6.44
N LEU A 187 19.91 -16.74 5.18
CA LEU A 187 19.05 -16.99 4.03
C LEU A 187 18.81 -18.46 3.73
N ARG A 188 19.55 -19.40 4.34
CA ARG A 188 19.34 -20.86 4.12
C ARG A 188 17.93 -21.33 4.48
N LYS A 189 17.24 -20.60 5.38
CA LYS A 189 15.85 -20.89 5.78
C LYS A 189 14.81 -20.31 4.82
N TYR A 190 15.25 -19.54 3.82
CA TYR A 190 14.40 -18.84 2.87
C TYR A 190 14.63 -19.38 1.46
N LYS A 191 13.58 -19.52 0.69
CA LYS A 191 13.68 -19.65 -0.76
C LYS A 191 13.98 -18.27 -1.33
N GLN A 192 15.01 -18.16 -2.13
CA GLN A 192 15.48 -16.89 -2.68
C GLN A 192 15.12 -16.78 -4.15
N TYR A 193 14.68 -15.60 -4.55
CA TYR A 193 14.33 -15.26 -5.94
C TYR A 193 14.99 -13.95 -6.31
N GLU A 194 15.37 -13.85 -7.58
CA GLU A 194 15.97 -12.64 -8.13
C GLU A 194 14.93 -11.54 -8.28
N LEU A 195 15.35 -10.29 -8.01
CA LEU A 195 14.60 -9.09 -8.23
C LEU A 195 15.19 -8.26 -9.34
N GLU A 196 14.35 -7.60 -10.12
CA GLU A 196 14.75 -6.61 -11.10
C GLU A 196 14.36 -5.22 -10.58
N PHE A 197 15.19 -4.19 -10.89
CA PHE A 197 14.98 -2.83 -10.39
C PHE A 197 14.99 -1.78 -11.51
N PRO A 198 14.08 -1.86 -12.49
CA PRO A 198 13.88 -0.70 -13.37
C PRO A 198 13.28 0.46 -12.57
N ASP A 199 13.82 1.67 -12.79
CA ASP A 199 13.35 2.91 -12.15
C ASP A 199 13.24 2.82 -10.62
N ASP A 200 14.21 2.14 -9.98
CA ASP A 200 14.27 1.92 -8.53
C ASP A 200 13.07 1.15 -7.92
N LYS A 201 12.24 0.53 -8.74
CA LYS A 201 11.09 -0.30 -8.32
C LYS A 201 11.42 -1.78 -8.35
N CYS A 202 10.93 -2.48 -7.37
CA CYS A 202 11.25 -3.89 -7.10
C CYS A 202 10.29 -4.83 -7.84
N PHE A 203 10.80 -5.62 -8.80
CA PHE A 203 10.01 -6.57 -9.59
C PHE A 203 10.43 -8.01 -9.40
N ILE A 204 9.43 -8.90 -9.47
CA ILE A 204 9.61 -10.35 -9.42
C ILE A 204 8.87 -11.03 -10.59
N LYS A 205 9.41 -12.16 -11.07
CA LYS A 205 8.73 -13.00 -12.06
C LYS A 205 7.89 -14.08 -11.37
N LEU A 206 6.63 -14.19 -11.78
CA LEU A 206 5.65 -15.15 -11.27
C LEU A 206 5.10 -16.00 -12.42
N ASN A 207 4.69 -17.23 -12.11
CA ASN A 207 3.91 -18.04 -13.02
C ASN A 207 2.43 -17.94 -12.65
N VAL A 208 1.62 -17.41 -13.56
CA VAL A 208 0.17 -17.29 -13.42
C VAL A 208 -0.50 -18.28 -14.35
N SER A 209 -1.43 -19.07 -13.83
CA SER A 209 -2.18 -20.05 -14.62
C SER A 209 -3.64 -19.66 -14.72
N THR A 210 -4.12 -19.50 -15.95
CA THR A 210 -5.53 -19.30 -16.28
C THR A 210 -5.90 -20.20 -17.47
N ASN A 211 -7.10 -20.76 -17.47
CA ASN A 211 -7.62 -21.60 -18.57
C ASN A 211 -6.66 -22.70 -19.02
N GLY A 212 -5.93 -23.31 -18.06
CA GLY A 212 -4.99 -24.39 -18.34
C GLY A 212 -3.63 -23.97 -18.92
N LYS A 213 -3.45 -22.70 -19.24
CA LYS A 213 -2.16 -22.15 -19.69
C LYS A 213 -1.44 -21.44 -18.54
N ALA A 214 -0.14 -21.70 -18.38
CA ALA A 214 0.72 -21.00 -17.46
C ALA A 214 1.62 -20.02 -18.23
N SER A 215 1.71 -18.79 -17.77
CA SER A 215 2.55 -17.75 -18.33
C SER A 215 3.46 -17.17 -17.25
N THR A 216 4.73 -16.95 -17.58
CA THR A 216 5.62 -16.19 -16.68
C THR A 216 5.40 -14.70 -16.91
N MET A 217 5.10 -14.01 -15.84
CA MET A 217 4.73 -12.61 -15.84
C MET A 217 5.57 -11.84 -14.83
N LYS A 218 5.80 -10.55 -15.10
CA LYS A 218 6.59 -9.65 -14.25
C LYS A 218 5.67 -8.77 -13.42
N PHE A 219 5.85 -8.82 -12.12
CA PHE A 219 5.03 -8.09 -11.16
C PHE A 219 5.87 -7.17 -10.28
N LEU A 220 5.34 -5.98 -10.02
CA LEU A 220 5.86 -5.12 -8.97
C LEU A 220 5.61 -5.78 -7.60
N VAL A 221 6.62 -5.81 -6.76
CA VAL A 221 6.47 -6.16 -5.33
C VAL A 221 6.04 -4.89 -4.59
N ASP A 222 4.81 -4.88 -4.12
CA ASP A 222 4.13 -3.66 -3.68
C ASP A 222 3.54 -3.84 -2.28
N SER A 223 4.27 -3.43 -1.25
CA SER A 223 3.80 -3.50 0.14
C SER A 223 2.78 -2.41 0.49
N GLY A 224 2.58 -1.42 -0.38
CA GLY A 224 1.51 -0.43 -0.30
C GLY A 224 0.18 -0.93 -0.88
N LEU A 225 0.18 -2.01 -1.67
CA LEU A 225 -1.03 -2.62 -2.19
C LEU A 225 -1.65 -3.59 -1.18
N SER A 226 -2.86 -3.32 -0.69
CA SER A 226 -3.56 -4.19 0.27
C SER A 226 -4.03 -5.50 -0.34
N ASN A 227 -4.43 -5.50 -1.63
CA ASN A 227 -4.96 -6.66 -2.34
C ASN A 227 -3.88 -7.73 -2.57
N PRO A 228 -4.27 -8.98 -2.87
CA PRO A 228 -3.28 -10.02 -3.19
C PRO A 228 -2.52 -9.73 -4.48
N ILE A 229 -3.24 -9.41 -5.55
CA ILE A 229 -2.64 -9.21 -6.87
C ILE A 229 -3.50 -8.28 -7.73
N TRP A 230 -2.85 -7.38 -8.43
CA TRP A 230 -3.44 -6.60 -9.50
C TRP A 230 -2.87 -7.07 -10.84
N ILE A 231 -3.74 -7.16 -11.85
CA ILE A 231 -3.40 -7.58 -13.21
C ILE A 231 -3.68 -6.42 -14.15
N ASP A 232 -2.68 -6.04 -14.93
CA ASP A 232 -2.87 -5.08 -16.02
C ASP A 232 -3.33 -5.81 -17.27
N THR A 233 -4.56 -5.51 -17.71
CA THR A 233 -5.18 -6.16 -18.87
C THR A 233 -4.63 -5.65 -20.21
N ARG A 234 -3.82 -4.59 -20.20
CA ARG A 234 -3.17 -4.02 -21.41
C ARG A 234 -1.87 -4.72 -21.79
N SER A 235 -1.34 -5.57 -20.90
CA SER A 235 -0.12 -6.31 -21.19
C SER A 235 -0.37 -7.32 -22.32
N GLU A 236 0.67 -7.61 -23.13
CA GLU A 236 0.58 -8.58 -24.24
C GLU A 236 0.11 -9.97 -23.81
N THR A 237 0.39 -10.33 -22.55
CA THR A 237 -0.11 -11.55 -21.93
C THR A 237 -1.45 -11.28 -21.26
N VAL A 238 -2.49 -11.21 -22.05
CA VAL A 238 -3.82 -10.81 -21.58
C VAL A 238 -4.41 -11.86 -20.64
N LEU A 239 -4.43 -11.54 -19.35
CA LEU A 239 -5.30 -12.16 -18.36
C LEU A 239 -6.57 -11.34 -18.29
N VAL A 240 -7.69 -11.95 -18.65
CA VAL A 240 -9.01 -11.32 -18.52
C VAL A 240 -9.69 -11.83 -17.26
N PRO A 241 -10.53 -11.00 -16.61
CA PRO A 241 -11.32 -11.45 -15.48
C PRO A 241 -12.28 -12.56 -15.92
N ALA A 242 -12.55 -13.51 -15.01
CA ALA A 242 -13.51 -14.58 -15.27
C ALA A 242 -14.92 -14.02 -15.54
N ALA A 243 -15.78 -14.79 -16.20
CA ALA A 243 -17.15 -14.36 -16.55
C ALA A 243 -17.99 -13.99 -15.31
N ASN A 244 -17.74 -14.63 -14.17
CA ASN A 244 -18.39 -14.33 -12.89
C ASN A 244 -17.68 -13.21 -12.09
N SER A 245 -16.85 -12.39 -12.74
CA SER A 245 -16.20 -11.25 -12.10
C SER A 245 -17.22 -10.21 -11.65
N ILE A 246 -16.91 -9.51 -10.56
CA ILE A 246 -17.72 -8.39 -10.05
C ILE A 246 -17.01 -7.07 -10.28
N TYR A 247 -17.77 -6.01 -10.50
CA TYR A 247 -17.26 -4.65 -10.55
C TYR A 247 -17.19 -4.09 -9.12
N SER A 248 -16.07 -3.51 -8.76
CA SER A 248 -15.83 -3.03 -7.39
C SER A 248 -14.85 -1.86 -7.37
N TYR A 249 -14.90 -1.13 -6.29
CA TYR A 249 -13.83 -0.25 -5.88
C TYR A 249 -12.58 -1.09 -5.58
N LEU A 250 -11.41 -0.67 -6.07
CA LEU A 250 -10.15 -1.40 -5.94
C LEU A 250 -9.15 -0.68 -5.05
N GLY A 251 -9.30 0.61 -4.88
CA GLY A 251 -8.39 1.44 -4.09
C GLY A 251 -8.42 2.90 -4.53
N TYR A 252 -7.52 3.68 -3.96
CA TYR A 252 -7.38 5.08 -4.24
C TYR A 252 -5.99 5.36 -4.83
N GLY A 253 -5.93 6.09 -5.92
CA GLY A 253 -4.70 6.59 -6.52
C GLY A 253 -4.50 8.06 -6.23
N LEU A 254 -3.39 8.63 -6.69
CA LEU A 254 -3.08 10.05 -6.52
C LEU A 254 -4.18 10.96 -7.11
N ASN A 255 -4.82 10.53 -8.19
CA ASN A 255 -5.88 11.26 -8.88
C ASN A 255 -7.28 10.67 -8.65
N GLY A 256 -7.51 10.06 -7.49
CA GLY A 256 -8.82 9.63 -7.03
C GLY A 256 -9.06 8.12 -7.10
N ASP A 257 -10.33 7.78 -6.98
CA ASP A 257 -10.81 6.39 -6.92
C ASP A 257 -10.41 5.57 -8.15
N ILE A 258 -10.10 4.30 -7.89
CA ILE A 258 -9.79 3.30 -8.91
C ILE A 258 -10.85 2.20 -8.82
N TYR A 259 -11.51 1.96 -9.94
CA TYR A 259 -12.50 0.90 -10.09
C TYR A 259 -12.04 -0.12 -11.12
N GLY A 260 -12.63 -1.29 -11.06
CA GLY A 260 -12.38 -2.35 -12.00
C GLY A 260 -13.07 -3.64 -11.60
N ARG A 261 -12.68 -4.75 -12.26
CA ARG A 261 -13.25 -6.05 -11.98
C ARG A 261 -12.41 -6.83 -10.98
N VAL A 262 -13.09 -7.63 -10.17
CA VAL A 262 -12.47 -8.58 -9.25
C VAL A 262 -12.94 -9.97 -9.63
N SER A 263 -12.01 -10.92 -9.71
CA SER A 263 -12.32 -12.33 -9.95
C SER A 263 -11.31 -13.25 -9.27
N ARG A 264 -11.59 -14.57 -9.28
CA ARG A 264 -10.61 -15.55 -8.80
C ARG A 264 -9.70 -16.02 -9.93
N ILE A 265 -8.41 -16.03 -9.69
CA ILE A 265 -7.42 -16.69 -10.55
C ILE A 265 -7.19 -18.09 -10.00
N PRO A 266 -7.27 -19.15 -10.85
CA PRO A 266 -7.13 -20.53 -10.40
C PRO A 266 -5.83 -20.81 -9.68
N LYS A 267 -4.69 -20.29 -10.17
CA LYS A 267 -3.37 -20.58 -9.60
C LYS A 267 -2.34 -19.49 -9.90
N VAL A 268 -1.59 -19.11 -8.87
CA VAL A 268 -0.38 -18.28 -8.98
C VAL A 268 0.77 -19.01 -8.28
N ARG A 269 1.95 -19.02 -8.90
CA ARG A 269 3.17 -19.58 -8.31
C ARG A 269 4.26 -18.53 -8.20
N ILE A 270 4.87 -18.48 -7.02
CA ILE A 270 6.09 -17.72 -6.75
C ILE A 270 7.18 -18.78 -6.52
N GLY A 271 7.92 -19.11 -7.58
CA GLY A 271 8.87 -20.20 -7.54
C GLY A 271 8.22 -21.51 -7.04
N ASP A 272 8.66 -22.02 -5.88
CA ASP A 272 8.17 -23.26 -5.28
C ASP A 272 6.81 -23.13 -4.60
N PHE A 273 6.37 -21.89 -4.30
CA PHE A 273 5.12 -21.64 -3.59
C PHE A 273 3.96 -21.53 -4.55
N SER A 274 2.86 -22.18 -4.22
CA SER A 274 1.64 -22.20 -5.05
C SER A 274 0.44 -21.77 -4.24
N PHE A 275 -0.31 -20.83 -4.80
CA PHE A 275 -1.56 -20.33 -4.27
C PHE A 275 -2.68 -20.67 -5.23
N LYS A 276 -3.80 -21.18 -4.71
CA LYS A 276 -5.00 -21.50 -5.48
C LYS A 276 -6.11 -20.50 -5.18
N SER A 277 -6.97 -20.28 -6.15
CA SER A 277 -8.17 -19.45 -6.01
C SER A 277 -7.87 -18.06 -5.42
N ILE A 278 -6.84 -17.37 -5.97
CA ILE A 278 -6.43 -16.04 -5.53
C ILE A 278 -7.45 -15.02 -6.02
N ILE A 279 -7.79 -14.08 -5.15
CA ILE A 279 -8.51 -12.87 -5.54
C ILE A 279 -7.59 -11.97 -6.35
N ALA A 280 -7.97 -11.65 -7.57
CA ALA A 280 -7.26 -10.74 -8.44
C ALA A 280 -8.13 -9.54 -8.79
N ALA A 281 -7.54 -8.37 -8.73
CA ALA A 281 -8.15 -7.14 -9.19
C ALA A 281 -7.64 -6.79 -10.60
N PHE A 282 -8.52 -6.34 -11.45
CA PHE A 282 -8.31 -5.94 -12.84
C PHE A 282 -8.79 -4.49 -12.98
N PRO A 283 -7.92 -3.51 -12.73
CA PRO A 283 -8.30 -2.11 -12.87
C PRO A 283 -8.73 -1.78 -14.28
N ASP A 284 -9.76 -0.96 -14.42
CA ASP A 284 -10.13 -0.43 -15.71
C ASP A 284 -9.02 0.46 -16.26
N THR A 285 -8.73 0.34 -17.53
CA THR A 285 -7.64 1.05 -18.21
C THR A 285 -7.74 2.57 -18.08
N ALA A 286 -8.96 3.08 -17.95
CA ALA A 286 -9.20 4.51 -17.75
C ALA A 286 -8.62 5.10 -16.45
N TYR A 287 -8.33 4.26 -15.43
CA TYR A 287 -7.77 4.70 -14.15
C TYR A 287 -6.26 4.52 -14.03
N ILE A 288 -5.64 3.76 -14.93
CA ILE A 288 -4.23 3.36 -14.80
C ILE A 288 -3.29 4.05 -15.80
N GLY A 289 -3.73 5.18 -16.40
CA GLY A 289 -2.89 6.02 -17.28
C GLY A 289 -2.57 5.41 -18.65
N SER A 290 -1.67 6.02 -19.41
CA SER A 290 -1.29 5.55 -20.75
C SER A 290 -0.44 4.26 -20.69
N ALA A 291 -0.62 3.39 -21.70
CA ALA A 291 0.08 2.11 -21.80
C ALA A 291 1.61 2.24 -21.90
N GLU A 292 2.11 3.37 -22.41
CA GLU A 292 3.53 3.63 -22.61
C GLU A 292 4.35 3.53 -21.31
N ASN A 293 3.72 3.79 -20.17
CA ASN A 293 4.36 3.79 -18.86
C ASN A 293 4.35 2.44 -18.14
N LEU A 294 3.73 1.40 -18.72
CA LEU A 294 3.56 0.09 -18.10
C LEU A 294 4.16 -1.06 -18.92
N ASN A 295 4.82 -0.77 -20.04
CA ASN A 295 5.31 -1.75 -21.01
C ASN A 295 6.25 -2.83 -20.45
N TYR A 296 6.68 -2.72 -19.20
CA TYR A 296 7.62 -3.66 -18.59
C TYR A 296 7.03 -4.51 -17.46
N ARG A 297 5.72 -4.37 -17.14
CA ARG A 297 5.09 -5.17 -16.08
C ARG A 297 3.68 -5.67 -16.44
N ASN A 298 3.28 -6.77 -15.80
CA ASN A 298 1.96 -7.36 -15.96
C ASN A 298 1.01 -7.05 -14.79
N GLY A 299 1.51 -6.38 -13.76
CA GLY A 299 0.74 -6.04 -12.58
C GLY A 299 1.57 -5.85 -11.31
N SER A 300 0.93 -6.01 -10.15
CA SER A 300 1.57 -5.91 -8.83
C SER A 300 1.14 -7.06 -7.92
N ILE A 301 2.05 -7.56 -7.06
CA ILE A 301 1.70 -8.40 -5.93
C ILE A 301 1.71 -7.58 -4.66
N GLY A 302 0.65 -7.71 -3.87
CA GLY A 302 0.45 -6.89 -2.69
C GLY A 302 0.69 -7.60 -1.36
N SER A 303 0.43 -6.85 -0.31
CA SER A 303 0.67 -7.25 1.07
C SER A 303 -0.13 -8.47 1.48
N GLU A 304 -1.29 -8.75 0.89
CA GLU A 304 -2.05 -9.97 1.19
C GLU A 304 -1.30 -11.25 0.76
N ILE A 305 -0.43 -11.19 -0.25
CA ILE A 305 0.51 -12.27 -0.57
C ILE A 305 1.75 -12.20 0.34
N LEU A 306 2.35 -11.02 0.49
CA LEU A 306 3.61 -10.84 1.21
C LEU A 306 3.49 -11.24 2.67
N ARG A 307 2.39 -10.92 3.35
CA ARG A 307 2.15 -11.25 4.77
C ARG A 307 2.05 -12.74 5.08
N ARG A 308 1.98 -13.59 4.06
CA ARG A 308 1.99 -15.05 4.18
C ARG A 308 3.40 -15.63 4.38
N PHE A 309 4.39 -14.76 4.29
CA PHE A 309 5.80 -15.10 4.46
C PHE A 309 6.45 -14.25 5.53
N ASN A 310 7.48 -14.77 6.14
CA ASN A 310 8.57 -13.94 6.62
C ASN A 310 9.37 -13.56 5.37
N VAL A 311 9.53 -12.26 5.13
CA VAL A 311 10.13 -11.72 3.91
C VAL A 311 11.49 -11.13 4.22
N VAL A 312 12.48 -11.38 3.37
CA VAL A 312 13.77 -10.67 3.37
C VAL A 312 13.89 -9.93 2.06
N LEU A 313 13.87 -8.61 2.12
CA LEU A 313 14.20 -7.75 0.98
C LEU A 313 15.68 -7.41 1.05
N ASN A 314 16.44 -7.95 0.14
CA ASN A 314 17.87 -7.72 -0.01
C ASN A 314 18.12 -6.90 -1.27
N TYR A 315 17.97 -5.59 -1.15
CA TYR A 315 18.14 -4.67 -2.27
C TYR A 315 19.59 -4.64 -2.79
N PRO A 316 20.63 -4.61 -1.92
CA PRO A 316 22.02 -4.65 -2.39
C PRO A 316 22.33 -5.85 -3.28
N ASP A 317 21.85 -7.06 -2.94
CA ASP A 317 22.09 -8.27 -3.73
C ASP A 317 20.96 -8.56 -4.73
N LYS A 318 19.96 -7.67 -4.85
CA LYS A 318 18.79 -7.80 -5.75
C LYS A 318 18.05 -9.13 -5.56
N LYS A 319 17.72 -9.47 -4.30
CA LYS A 319 17.05 -10.72 -3.96
C LYS A 319 15.89 -10.52 -2.99
N ILE A 320 14.88 -11.35 -3.15
CA ILE A 320 13.85 -11.54 -2.13
C ILE A 320 13.96 -12.96 -1.56
N GLY A 321 13.98 -13.06 -0.24
CA GLY A 321 13.88 -14.32 0.50
C GLY A 321 12.47 -14.51 1.04
N LEU A 322 11.85 -15.64 0.76
CA LEU A 322 10.51 -15.98 1.20
C LEU A 322 10.55 -17.26 2.05
N ARG A 323 9.97 -17.19 3.25
CA ARG A 323 9.76 -18.34 4.13
C ARG A 323 8.33 -18.33 4.64
N PRO A 324 7.52 -19.38 4.34
CA PRO A 324 6.16 -19.48 4.83
C PRO A 324 6.06 -19.25 6.34
N ASN A 325 5.09 -18.46 6.76
CA ASN A 325 4.76 -18.23 8.16
C ASN A 325 3.37 -18.79 8.52
N THR A 326 2.86 -18.48 9.70
CA THR A 326 1.55 -18.96 10.18
C THR A 326 0.38 -18.57 9.29
N ASN A 327 0.50 -17.50 8.50
CA ASN A 327 -0.54 -17.01 7.59
C ASN A 327 -0.53 -17.71 6.23
N PHE A 328 0.47 -18.55 5.93
CA PHE A 328 0.68 -19.09 4.57
C PHE A 328 -0.52 -19.84 4.02
N LYS A 329 -1.21 -20.61 4.86
CA LYS A 329 -2.37 -21.44 4.47
C LYS A 329 -3.70 -20.70 4.56
N ASN A 330 -3.73 -19.44 4.98
CA ASN A 330 -4.97 -18.68 5.07
C ASN A 330 -5.62 -18.57 3.69
N VAL A 331 -6.93 -18.68 3.60
CA VAL A 331 -7.67 -18.46 2.36
C VAL A 331 -7.62 -17.00 1.94
N PHE A 332 -7.78 -16.74 0.64
CA PHE A 332 -7.94 -15.39 0.14
C PHE A 332 -9.41 -15.01 0.22
N PHE A 333 -9.70 -14.03 1.05
CA PHE A 333 -11.06 -13.51 1.22
C PHE A 333 -11.26 -12.27 0.34
N MET A 334 -12.43 -12.19 -0.24
CA MET A 334 -13.00 -10.94 -0.67
C MET A 334 -13.93 -10.44 0.42
N ASP A 335 -14.06 -9.13 0.56
CA ASP A 335 -15.12 -8.56 1.39
C ASP A 335 -16.49 -9.11 0.97
N MET A 336 -17.13 -9.84 1.88
CA MET A 336 -18.43 -10.49 1.70
C MET A 336 -19.59 -9.61 2.20
N SER A 337 -19.30 -8.56 2.95
CA SER A 337 -20.30 -7.60 3.43
C SER A 337 -20.71 -6.61 2.35
N GLY A 338 -19.74 -6.13 1.60
CA GLY A 338 -19.90 -5.10 0.57
C GLY A 338 -19.83 -3.68 1.11
N ILE A 339 -19.30 -3.47 2.33
CA ILE A 339 -19.03 -2.14 2.86
C ILE A 339 -17.55 -1.94 3.11
N GLU A 340 -17.12 -0.71 2.91
CA GLU A 340 -15.87 -0.21 3.48
C GLU A 340 -16.20 0.71 4.64
N VAL A 341 -15.42 0.60 5.71
CA VAL A 341 -15.54 1.42 6.90
C VAL A 341 -14.30 2.27 7.08
N GLY A 342 -14.50 3.47 7.60
CA GLY A 342 -13.44 4.40 7.94
C GLY A 342 -13.67 5.03 9.29
N SER A 343 -12.64 5.62 9.87
CA SER A 343 -12.73 6.42 11.07
C SER A 343 -13.52 7.72 10.81
N ILE A 344 -14.31 8.15 11.74
CA ILE A 344 -14.95 9.47 11.68
C ILE A 344 -13.87 10.55 11.85
N THR A 345 -13.02 10.37 12.85
CA THR A 345 -11.88 11.25 13.12
C THR A 345 -10.65 10.36 13.36
N PRO A 346 -9.63 10.39 12.48
CA PRO A 346 -8.43 9.58 12.65
C PRO A 346 -7.76 9.81 14.01
N GLY A 347 -7.38 8.73 14.67
CA GLY A 347 -6.79 8.76 16.01
C GLY A 347 -7.81 8.74 17.16
N PHE A 348 -9.09 8.92 16.88
CA PHE A 348 -10.18 8.86 17.86
C PHE A 348 -11.12 7.69 17.57
N PRO A 349 -11.82 7.17 18.60
CA PRO A 349 -12.84 6.13 18.40
C PRO A 349 -13.99 6.62 17.54
N GLY A 350 -14.57 5.70 16.78
CA GLY A 350 -15.76 5.93 15.97
C GLY A 350 -15.51 5.64 14.50
N PHE A 351 -16.50 5.00 13.87
CA PHE A 351 -16.43 4.55 12.49
C PHE A 351 -17.67 4.97 11.72
N LYS A 352 -17.51 5.16 10.42
CA LYS A 352 -18.60 5.36 9.48
C LYS A 352 -18.41 4.50 8.23
N ILE A 353 -19.48 4.26 7.52
CA ILE A 353 -19.44 3.63 6.20
C ILE A 353 -18.93 4.65 5.18
N ILE A 354 -17.85 4.31 4.47
CA ILE A 354 -17.26 5.18 3.43
C ILE A 354 -17.54 4.68 2.02
N SER A 355 -17.94 3.42 1.85
CA SER A 355 -18.36 2.86 0.56
C SER A 355 -19.34 1.70 0.76
N VAL A 356 -20.32 1.59 -0.14
CA VAL A 356 -21.26 0.46 -0.21
C VAL A 356 -21.27 -0.06 -1.64
N ARG A 357 -20.91 -1.33 -1.81
CA ARG A 357 -20.92 -1.99 -3.12
C ARG A 357 -22.35 -2.32 -3.53
N ALA A 358 -22.76 -1.88 -4.71
CA ALA A 358 -24.09 -2.14 -5.26
C ALA A 358 -24.41 -3.64 -5.30
N ASN A 359 -25.64 -3.99 -4.95
CA ASN A 359 -26.14 -5.36 -4.88
C ASN A 359 -25.40 -6.28 -3.88
N SER A 360 -24.65 -5.71 -2.94
CA SER A 360 -24.05 -6.46 -1.84
C SER A 360 -25.06 -6.84 -0.75
N PRO A 361 -24.70 -7.73 0.20
CA PRO A 361 -25.55 -7.99 1.36
C PRO A 361 -25.87 -6.74 2.17
N ALA A 362 -24.92 -5.86 2.37
CA ALA A 362 -25.10 -4.61 3.11
C ALA A 362 -26.01 -3.60 2.37
N ASP A 363 -25.84 -3.45 1.05
CA ASP A 363 -26.68 -2.61 0.21
C ASP A 363 -28.16 -3.07 0.26
N ARG A 364 -28.39 -4.39 0.13
CA ARG A 364 -29.76 -4.96 0.25
C ARG A 364 -30.35 -4.82 1.65
N ALA A 365 -29.51 -4.73 2.68
CA ALA A 365 -29.95 -4.43 4.04
C ALA A 365 -30.22 -2.94 4.27
N GLY A 366 -29.98 -2.08 3.26
CA GLY A 366 -30.27 -0.66 3.31
C GLY A 366 -29.20 0.21 3.97
N LEU A 367 -27.96 -0.30 4.14
CA LEU A 367 -26.84 0.49 4.61
C LEU A 367 -26.43 1.53 3.54
N ARG A 368 -25.95 2.67 3.99
CA ARG A 368 -25.57 3.80 3.11
C ARG A 368 -24.21 4.38 3.53
N VAL A 369 -23.59 5.09 2.60
CA VAL A 369 -22.41 5.93 2.90
C VAL A 369 -22.81 6.96 3.95
N ASP A 370 -21.87 7.30 4.82
CA ASP A 370 -21.98 8.18 5.99
C ASP A 370 -22.83 7.65 7.16
N ASP A 371 -23.40 6.45 7.10
CA ASP A 371 -23.95 5.79 8.29
C ASP A 371 -22.84 5.64 9.35
N GLN A 372 -23.04 6.20 10.54
CA GLN A 372 -22.11 6.08 11.65
C GLN A 372 -22.38 4.80 12.44
N LEU A 373 -21.35 4.00 12.71
CA LEU A 373 -21.50 2.73 13.41
C LEU A 373 -21.65 2.94 14.92
N ILE A 374 -22.80 2.51 15.49
CA ILE A 374 -23.02 2.47 16.93
C ILE A 374 -22.54 1.15 17.49
N SER A 375 -23.03 0.03 16.93
CA SER A 375 -22.66 -1.32 17.38
C SER A 375 -22.61 -2.31 16.22
N ILE A 376 -21.79 -3.35 16.37
CA ILE A 376 -21.74 -4.52 15.48
C ILE A 376 -21.70 -5.80 16.32
N ASN A 377 -22.63 -6.74 16.06
CA ASN A 377 -22.79 -7.98 16.81
C ASN A 377 -22.73 -7.75 18.33
N GLU A 378 -23.55 -6.79 18.81
CA GLU A 378 -23.71 -6.40 20.22
C GLU A 378 -22.47 -5.73 20.85
N LYS A 379 -21.42 -5.47 20.09
CA LYS A 379 -20.23 -4.74 20.57
C LYS A 379 -20.29 -3.27 20.16
N PHE A 380 -20.07 -2.36 21.10
CA PHE A 380 -20.03 -0.94 20.82
C PHE A 380 -18.80 -0.57 20.00
N CYS A 381 -19.01 0.10 18.87
CA CYS A 381 -17.93 0.46 17.93
C CYS A 381 -16.95 1.48 18.52
N LEU A 382 -17.36 2.33 19.45
CA LEU A 382 -16.49 3.27 20.16
C LEU A 382 -15.39 2.58 21.01
N THR A 383 -15.54 1.29 21.34
CA THR A 383 -14.55 0.52 22.11
C THR A 383 -13.65 -0.34 21.24
N MET A 384 -13.83 -0.29 19.93
CA MET A 384 -13.12 -1.16 18.99
C MET A 384 -11.97 -0.42 18.29
N GLN A 385 -10.98 -1.21 17.87
CA GLN A 385 -9.98 -0.77 16.90
C GLN A 385 -10.42 -1.16 15.48
N MET A 386 -9.88 -0.49 14.46
CA MET A 386 -10.17 -0.80 13.05
C MET A 386 -9.99 -2.30 12.72
N ASN A 387 -8.92 -2.92 13.22
CA ASN A 387 -8.66 -4.35 12.97
C ASN A 387 -9.72 -5.27 13.60
N ASP A 388 -10.32 -4.90 14.73
CA ASP A 388 -11.37 -5.69 15.38
C ASP A 388 -12.65 -5.66 14.54
N LEU A 389 -13.02 -4.47 14.07
CA LEU A 389 -14.17 -4.25 13.20
C LEU A 389 -13.99 -4.99 11.87
N MET A 390 -12.82 -4.84 11.23
CA MET A 390 -12.50 -5.56 10.00
C MET A 390 -12.48 -7.08 10.20
N GLY A 391 -12.07 -7.56 11.38
CA GLY A 391 -12.11 -8.98 11.72
C GLY A 391 -13.54 -9.53 11.73
N ILE A 392 -14.53 -8.77 12.15
CA ILE A 392 -15.96 -9.15 12.12
C ILE A 392 -16.49 -9.13 10.68
N LEU A 393 -16.22 -8.06 9.92
CA LEU A 393 -16.70 -7.91 8.54
C LEU A 393 -16.06 -8.94 7.58
N ASN A 394 -14.83 -9.36 7.86
CA ASN A 394 -14.13 -10.44 7.16
C ASN A 394 -14.40 -11.84 7.75
N GLY A 395 -15.55 -12.03 8.36
CA GLY A 395 -16.02 -13.31 8.91
C GLY A 395 -16.18 -14.41 7.84
N LYS A 396 -16.78 -15.52 8.21
CA LYS A 396 -17.00 -16.65 7.30
C LYS A 396 -18.28 -16.46 6.49
N LYS A 397 -18.31 -17.07 5.30
CA LYS A 397 -19.55 -17.20 4.52
C LYS A 397 -20.64 -17.82 5.40
N GLY A 398 -21.78 -17.12 5.46
CA GLY A 398 -22.93 -17.52 6.28
C GLY A 398 -23.00 -16.83 7.65
N ASP A 399 -21.94 -16.15 8.08
CA ASP A 399 -21.99 -15.38 9.34
C ASP A 399 -23.03 -14.26 9.23
N VAL A 400 -23.80 -14.11 10.30
CA VAL A 400 -24.82 -13.06 10.43
C VAL A 400 -24.16 -11.83 11.05
N ILE A 401 -24.29 -10.72 10.36
CA ILE A 401 -23.86 -9.39 10.84
C ILE A 401 -25.11 -8.62 11.29
N ARG A 402 -25.14 -8.21 12.55
CA ARG A 402 -26.14 -7.30 13.11
C ARG A 402 -25.46 -5.98 13.39
N MET A 403 -26.00 -4.91 12.84
CA MET A 403 -25.45 -3.56 13.04
C MET A 403 -26.53 -2.61 13.51
N GLU A 404 -26.13 -1.71 14.37
CA GLU A 404 -26.89 -0.49 14.68
C GLU A 404 -26.05 0.70 14.19
N VAL A 405 -26.66 1.55 13.36
CA VAL A 405 -26.04 2.72 12.78
C VAL A 405 -26.84 3.96 13.06
N LEU A 406 -26.18 5.11 13.12
CA LEU A 406 -26.81 6.43 13.24
C LEU A 406 -26.84 7.06 11.85
N ARG A 407 -28.02 7.34 11.33
CA ARG A 407 -28.25 8.04 10.06
C ARG A 407 -29.05 9.31 10.32
N GLU A 408 -28.48 10.46 10.02
CA GLU A 408 -29.16 11.75 10.22
C GLU A 408 -29.76 11.91 11.63
N GLY A 409 -29.02 11.44 12.65
CA GLY A 409 -29.45 11.46 14.05
C GLY A 409 -30.41 10.34 14.48
N ASN A 410 -30.86 9.46 13.56
CA ASN A 410 -31.79 8.38 13.86
C ASN A 410 -31.08 7.03 13.92
N PRO A 411 -31.24 6.23 15.00
CA PRO A 411 -30.68 4.87 15.08
C PRO A 411 -31.46 3.92 14.18
N ILE A 412 -30.73 3.16 13.37
CA ILE A 412 -31.28 2.17 12.43
C ILE A 412 -30.60 0.84 12.69
N LYS A 413 -31.41 -0.22 12.87
CA LYS A 413 -30.93 -1.59 13.03
C LYS A 413 -31.05 -2.33 11.72
N VAL A 414 -29.94 -2.96 11.29
CA VAL A 414 -29.88 -3.77 10.07
C VAL A 414 -29.26 -5.12 10.37
N GLN A 415 -29.60 -6.10 9.55
CA GLN A 415 -29.03 -7.43 9.59
C GLN A 415 -28.81 -7.95 8.18
N PHE A 416 -27.65 -8.57 7.96
CA PHE A 416 -27.35 -9.25 6.70
C PHE A 416 -26.44 -10.47 6.91
N ILE A 417 -26.33 -11.31 5.90
CA ILE A 417 -25.52 -12.53 5.94
C ILE A 417 -24.35 -12.35 4.98
N LEU A 418 -23.14 -12.66 5.44
CA LEU A 418 -21.93 -12.63 4.61
C LEU A 418 -22.05 -13.67 3.47
N LYS A 419 -21.91 -13.20 2.23
CA LYS A 419 -22.01 -14.02 1.03
C LYS A 419 -20.77 -13.90 0.17
N ASP A 420 -20.18 -15.04 -0.20
CA ASP A 420 -19.17 -15.09 -1.26
C ASP A 420 -19.86 -14.74 -2.59
N VAL A 421 -19.32 -13.75 -3.28
CA VAL A 421 -19.89 -13.20 -4.52
C VAL A 421 -19.04 -13.57 -5.76
N LEU A 422 -17.95 -14.34 -5.55
CA LEU A 422 -17.05 -14.84 -6.59
C LEU A 422 -17.06 -16.35 -6.73
#